data_f1549ead6cfc6d1359b796b3a232b2e7
#
_entry.id   f1549ead6cfc6d1359b796b3a232b2e7
#
_cell.length_a   1.000
_cell.length_b   1.000
_cell.length_c   1.000
_cell.angle_alpha   90.00
_cell.angle_beta   90.00
_cell.angle_gamma   90.00
#
_symmetry.space_group_name_H-M   'P 1'
#
loop_
_entity.id
_entity.type
_entity.pdbx_description
1 polymer ?
#
loop_
_entity_poly.entity_id
_entity_poly.type
_entity_poly.pdbx_seq_one_letter_code
_entity_poly.pdbx_strand_id
1 'polypeptide(L)'
;MKESVDFHKFGDELWNIANVLRADIVKVTEYLEEFSYFLFLKLLDDMERQDEEVANLNGKEYISLIPRNYRFYNWAEDPTGWAKIHGYDSVIDFLNRMSVDLSSIKDEVDASGNVIQDRSLIRKVFQNHILRLRYDKTVIMLVKRLRELELGSANYDVAGRAYEYLIQKLGEQGQYGQYFTPRHVVDFMVKLVDPKIGDKIYDPAAGTGGFLIWAYEHVIRNYIEKIPDAALQEIEIRRLKRNIYGTEKAPDVFKLGLMNLVLHRVDGSANFEEGDSLSAPAQAAHRNKYDVILTNPPFGPLVYEPSGVFEYPTKFFEASFLQHMMNALKPGGRCATVMKEGLLFSNTPRSLIKIRKRLVEEFNLIGVVSMPSGVFLPYTGSKTSILVFEKPEDADASRTRTEAVWFYRVDDDGFELGATRRPLSEKAARGELAGDLPDALAKFRVREESEKSWLVTVEKIRENDYNLTANRYAPYKAEEIEMEKPEVLIEELIGIESEIQEGLKDLYSKIGKRE
;
A
#
# COMPACT_ATOMS: atom_id res chain seq x y z
N MET A 1 4.23 -10.95 29.55
CA MET A 1 3.60 -9.80 28.86
C MET A 1 4.66 -9.26 27.92
N LYS A 2 4.51 -9.41 26.59
CA LYS A 2 5.41 -8.75 25.63
C LYS A 2 5.05 -7.27 25.63
N GLU A 3 5.99 -6.41 25.97
CA GLU A 3 5.80 -4.96 25.81
C GLU A 3 5.47 -4.69 24.35
N SER A 4 4.31 -4.13 24.09
CA SER A 4 3.95 -3.67 22.75
C SER A 4 4.85 -2.48 22.41
N VAL A 5 5.64 -2.61 21.35
CA VAL A 5 6.43 -1.49 20.84
C VAL A 5 5.48 -0.34 20.52
N ASP A 6 5.69 0.80 21.15
CA ASP A 6 4.95 2.03 20.82
C ASP A 6 5.49 2.58 19.50
N PHE A 7 4.82 2.21 18.40
CA PHE A 7 5.22 2.58 17.05
C PHE A 7 5.21 4.10 16.78
N HIS A 8 4.43 4.88 17.54
CA HIS A 8 4.46 6.35 17.42
C HIS A 8 5.75 6.92 17.98
N LYS A 9 6.13 6.50 19.18
CA LYS A 9 7.40 6.91 19.80
C LYS A 9 8.60 6.46 18.95
N PHE A 10 8.54 5.24 18.43
CA PHE A 10 9.55 4.70 17.55
C PHE A 10 9.68 5.50 16.25
N GLY A 11 8.57 5.91 15.66
CA GLY A 11 8.59 6.73 14.45
C GLY A 11 9.15 8.13 14.64
N ASP A 12 8.89 8.75 15.78
CA ASP A 12 9.48 10.03 16.13
C ASP A 12 11.00 9.90 16.32
N GLU A 13 11.46 8.77 16.85
CA GLU A 13 12.88 8.45 16.96
C GLU A 13 13.53 8.27 15.59
N LEU A 14 12.93 7.50 14.68
CA LEU A 14 13.40 7.36 13.30
C LEU A 14 13.48 8.72 12.58
N TRP A 15 12.46 9.55 12.77
CA TRP A 15 12.45 10.90 12.20
C TRP A 15 13.58 11.76 12.72
N ASN A 16 13.85 11.71 14.02
CA ASN A 16 14.96 12.43 14.66
C ASN A 16 16.32 11.93 14.16
N ILE A 17 16.46 10.64 13.90
CA ILE A 17 17.69 10.08 13.31
C ILE A 17 17.85 10.56 11.87
N ALA A 18 16.80 10.50 11.06
CA ALA A 18 16.82 10.93 9.66
C ALA A 18 17.21 12.42 9.52
N ASN A 19 16.84 13.26 10.49
CA ASN A 19 17.20 14.68 10.48
C ASN A 19 18.71 14.97 10.50
N VAL A 20 19.55 13.99 10.85
CA VAL A 20 21.02 14.11 10.74
C VAL A 20 21.44 14.40 9.30
N LEU A 21 20.71 13.84 8.33
CA LEU A 21 21.02 13.98 6.91
C LEU A 21 20.74 15.37 6.34
N ARG A 22 19.98 16.21 7.06
CA ARG A 22 19.72 17.61 6.65
C ARG A 22 20.98 18.47 6.57
N ALA A 23 22.04 18.07 7.25
CA ALA A 23 23.32 18.75 7.18
C ALA A 23 23.99 18.62 5.79
N ASP A 24 23.59 17.60 5.03
CA ASP A 24 24.20 17.25 3.75
C ASP A 24 23.20 17.36 2.60
N ILE A 25 21.95 16.97 2.84
CA ILE A 25 20.87 16.94 1.84
C ILE A 25 19.73 17.87 2.28
N VAL A 26 19.44 18.90 1.50
CA VAL A 26 18.44 19.95 1.85
C VAL A 26 17.01 19.49 1.62
N LYS A 27 16.74 18.72 0.54
CA LYS A 27 15.38 18.28 0.23
C LYS A 27 14.98 17.11 1.10
N VAL A 28 13.83 17.27 1.77
CA VAL A 28 13.28 16.27 2.72
C VAL A 28 13.13 14.90 2.08
N THR A 29 12.61 14.82 0.88
CA THR A 29 12.40 13.57 0.14
C THR A 29 13.71 12.85 -0.18
N GLU A 30 14.72 13.59 -0.60
CA GLU A 30 16.02 13.03 -0.95
C GLU A 30 16.74 12.45 0.29
N TYR A 31 16.71 13.15 1.44
CA TYR A 31 17.37 12.61 2.62
C TYR A 31 16.60 11.45 3.27
N LEU A 32 15.27 11.43 3.13
CA LEU A 32 14.49 10.31 3.64
C LEU A 32 14.65 9.07 2.75
N GLU A 33 14.81 9.24 1.45
CA GLU A 33 15.17 8.15 0.55
C GLU A 33 16.54 7.57 0.93
N GLU A 34 17.56 8.41 1.12
CA GLU A 34 18.88 7.95 1.60
C GLU A 34 18.78 7.27 2.97
N PHE A 35 18.01 7.85 3.89
CA PHE A 35 17.77 7.25 5.20
C PHE A 35 17.17 5.85 5.09
N SER A 36 16.26 5.65 4.16
CA SER A 36 15.61 4.35 3.95
C SER A 36 16.60 3.24 3.57
N TYR A 37 17.66 3.55 2.80
CA TYR A 37 18.72 2.59 2.49
C TYR A 37 19.54 2.20 3.71
N PHE A 38 19.93 3.17 4.54
CA PHE A 38 20.69 2.88 5.76
C PHE A 38 19.85 2.10 6.78
N LEU A 39 18.60 2.47 6.94
CA LEU A 39 17.66 1.74 7.79
C LEU A 39 17.43 0.33 7.25
N PHE A 40 17.25 0.16 5.94
CA PHE A 40 17.13 -1.14 5.30
C PHE A 40 18.34 -2.03 5.58
N LEU A 41 19.57 -1.54 5.39
CA LEU A 41 20.79 -2.29 5.68
C LEU A 41 20.88 -2.73 7.14
N LYS A 42 20.52 -1.85 8.08
CA LYS A 42 20.48 -2.15 9.51
C LYS A 42 19.44 -3.21 9.83
N LEU A 43 18.20 -3.04 9.35
CA LEU A 43 17.10 -3.98 9.60
C LEU A 43 17.35 -5.34 8.95
N LEU A 44 17.93 -5.35 7.75
CA LEU A 44 18.30 -6.58 7.07
C LEU A 44 19.37 -7.36 7.88
N ASP A 45 20.39 -6.67 8.41
CA ASP A 45 21.40 -7.35 9.24
C ASP A 45 20.84 -7.85 10.57
N ASP A 46 19.91 -7.14 11.20
CA ASP A 46 19.20 -7.62 12.38
C ASP A 46 18.45 -8.94 12.08
N MET A 47 17.75 -8.98 10.95
CA MET A 47 17.04 -10.18 10.50
C MET A 47 18.01 -11.34 10.20
N GLU A 48 19.08 -11.07 9.47
CA GLU A 48 20.07 -12.09 9.12
C GLU A 48 20.81 -12.67 10.35
N ARG A 49 21.08 -11.84 11.37
CA ARG A 49 21.67 -12.30 12.63
C ARG A 49 20.76 -13.27 13.37
N GLN A 50 19.46 -12.98 13.42
CA GLN A 50 18.49 -13.89 14.05
C GLN A 50 18.37 -15.19 13.27
N ASP A 51 18.35 -15.13 11.93
CA ASP A 51 18.30 -16.33 11.08
C ASP A 51 19.57 -17.18 11.21
N GLU A 52 20.73 -16.53 11.26
CA GLU A 52 22.02 -17.19 11.48
C GLU A 52 22.05 -17.89 12.85
N GLU A 53 21.53 -17.23 13.91
CA GLU A 53 21.43 -17.83 15.23
C GLU A 53 20.50 -19.06 15.24
N VAL A 54 19.33 -18.95 14.62
CA VAL A 54 18.39 -20.09 14.50
C VAL A 54 18.98 -21.23 13.66
N ALA A 55 19.68 -20.92 12.57
CA ALA A 55 20.34 -21.93 11.74
C ALA A 55 21.43 -22.65 12.53
N ASN A 56 22.27 -21.92 13.28
CA ASN A 56 23.32 -22.49 14.13
C ASN A 56 22.75 -23.40 15.22
N LEU A 57 21.66 -23.01 15.90
CA LEU A 57 20.98 -23.84 16.89
C LEU A 57 20.45 -25.15 16.29
N ASN A 58 20.07 -25.14 15.02
CA ASN A 58 19.59 -26.32 14.29
C ASN A 58 20.72 -27.09 13.55
N GLY A 59 21.99 -26.71 13.74
CA GLY A 59 23.15 -27.34 13.09
C GLY A 59 23.17 -27.15 11.56
N LYS A 60 22.52 -26.11 11.05
CA LYS A 60 22.49 -25.76 9.62
C LYS A 60 23.42 -24.59 9.31
N GLU A 61 24.04 -24.61 8.14
CA GLU A 61 24.78 -23.46 7.63
C GLU A 61 23.80 -22.35 7.19
N TYR A 62 24.08 -21.10 7.60
CA TYR A 62 23.31 -19.95 7.17
C TYR A 62 23.94 -19.29 5.94
N ILE A 63 23.15 -19.06 4.91
CA ILE A 63 23.57 -18.39 3.69
C ILE A 63 22.98 -17.00 3.66
N SER A 64 23.84 -15.98 3.84
CA SER A 64 23.45 -14.57 3.91
C SER A 64 22.95 -14.01 2.56
N LEU A 65 21.96 -13.13 2.59
CA LEU A 65 21.48 -12.38 1.43
C LEU A 65 22.56 -11.44 0.88
N ILE A 66 23.35 -10.82 1.77
CA ILE A 66 24.45 -9.95 1.39
C ILE A 66 25.79 -10.49 1.93
N PRO A 67 26.93 -10.21 1.28
CA PRO A 67 28.24 -10.61 1.76
C PRO A 67 28.54 -10.07 3.16
N ARG A 68 29.21 -10.86 3.99
CA ARG A 68 29.50 -10.52 5.40
C ARG A 68 30.21 -9.16 5.55
N ASN A 69 31.10 -8.80 4.62
CA ASN A 69 31.81 -7.53 4.64
C ASN A 69 30.89 -6.31 4.44
N TYR A 70 29.69 -6.50 3.91
CA TYR A 70 28.68 -5.45 3.70
C TYR A 70 27.56 -5.47 4.74
N ARG A 71 27.50 -6.49 5.61
CA ARG A 71 26.55 -6.51 6.73
C ARG A 71 26.77 -5.34 7.65
N PHE A 72 25.70 -4.66 8.03
CA PHE A 72 25.71 -3.37 8.70
C PHE A 72 26.61 -3.32 9.95
N TYR A 73 26.49 -4.28 10.85
CA TYR A 73 27.26 -4.25 12.11
C TYR A 73 28.75 -4.54 11.95
N ASN A 74 29.18 -5.10 10.82
CA ASN A 74 30.62 -5.37 10.62
C ASN A 74 31.43 -4.10 10.36
N TRP A 75 30.81 -3.08 9.75
CA TRP A 75 31.48 -1.81 9.44
C TRP A 75 30.93 -0.62 10.24
N ALA A 76 29.73 -0.71 10.80
CA ALA A 76 29.05 0.40 11.46
C ALA A 76 29.67 0.80 12.82
N GLU A 77 30.49 -0.04 13.42
CA GLU A 77 31.18 0.27 14.70
C GLU A 77 32.27 1.30 14.52
N ASP A 78 33.13 1.09 13.52
CA ASP A 78 34.18 2.03 13.11
C ASP A 78 34.21 2.15 11.59
N PRO A 79 33.28 2.93 10.98
CA PRO A 79 33.20 3.05 9.53
C PRO A 79 34.51 3.55 8.89
N THR A 80 35.24 4.46 9.58
CA THR A 80 36.51 5.03 9.08
C THR A 80 37.62 3.98 9.11
N GLY A 81 37.76 3.26 10.20
CA GLY A 81 38.74 2.18 10.33
C GLY A 81 38.45 1.05 9.36
N TRP A 82 37.17 0.69 9.21
CA TRP A 82 36.76 -0.33 8.25
C TRP A 82 37.12 0.04 6.81
N ALA A 83 36.77 1.25 6.36
CA ALA A 83 37.10 1.74 5.03
C ALA A 83 38.61 1.67 4.78
N LYS A 84 39.41 2.17 5.72
CA LYS A 84 40.88 2.19 5.63
C LYS A 84 41.50 0.79 5.56
N ILE A 85 41.03 -0.14 6.40
CA ILE A 85 41.57 -1.53 6.43
C ILE A 85 41.29 -2.23 5.11
N HIS A 86 40.14 -1.95 4.47
CA HIS A 86 39.75 -2.54 3.20
C HIS A 86 40.20 -1.75 1.97
N GLY A 87 41.03 -0.72 2.14
CA GLY A 87 41.69 0.03 1.06
C GLY A 87 40.79 1.06 0.35
N TYR A 88 39.77 1.58 1.05
CA TYR A 88 38.91 2.66 0.56
C TYR A 88 39.44 4.03 1.06
N ASP A 89 39.30 5.04 0.20
CA ASP A 89 39.77 6.40 0.52
C ASP A 89 38.91 7.11 1.58
N SER A 90 37.61 6.75 1.63
CA SER A 90 36.64 7.32 2.56
C SER A 90 35.50 6.35 2.87
N VAL A 91 34.66 6.68 3.85
CA VAL A 91 33.43 5.91 4.14
C VAL A 91 32.44 6.00 2.96
N ILE A 92 32.36 7.15 2.32
CA ILE A 92 31.52 7.35 1.13
C ILE A 92 32.01 6.49 -0.04
N ASP A 93 33.33 6.40 -0.26
CA ASP A 93 33.90 5.53 -1.29
C ASP A 93 33.57 4.04 -1.03
N PHE A 94 33.71 3.58 0.21
CA PHE A 94 33.27 2.25 0.63
C PHE A 94 31.78 2.01 0.32
N LEU A 95 30.88 2.92 0.69
CA LEU A 95 29.43 2.76 0.49
C LEU A 95 29.04 2.78 -1.00
N ASN A 96 29.69 3.62 -1.80
CA ASN A 96 29.50 3.61 -3.25
C ASN A 96 29.94 2.27 -3.86
N ARG A 97 31.10 1.75 -3.44
CA ARG A 97 31.58 0.45 -3.88
C ARG A 97 30.64 -0.68 -3.45
N MET A 98 30.17 -0.67 -2.22
CA MET A 98 29.17 -1.62 -1.72
C MET A 98 27.91 -1.61 -2.60
N SER A 99 27.38 -0.44 -2.96
CA SER A 99 26.22 -0.32 -3.84
C SER A 99 26.46 -0.94 -5.21
N VAL A 100 27.63 -0.72 -5.80
CA VAL A 100 28.02 -1.33 -7.10
C VAL A 100 28.10 -2.85 -6.98
N ASP A 101 28.75 -3.37 -5.96
CA ASP A 101 28.92 -4.81 -5.75
C ASP A 101 27.59 -5.50 -5.46
N LEU A 102 26.70 -4.91 -4.65
CA LEU A 102 25.37 -5.42 -4.37
C LEU A 102 24.46 -5.37 -5.60
N SER A 103 24.62 -4.38 -6.48
CA SER A 103 23.85 -4.29 -7.74
C SER A 103 24.18 -5.42 -8.73
N SER A 104 25.33 -6.08 -8.56
CA SER A 104 25.81 -7.17 -9.42
C SER A 104 26.01 -8.50 -8.70
N ILE A 105 25.56 -8.59 -7.45
CA ILE A 105 25.70 -9.79 -6.60
C ILE A 105 25.05 -11.00 -7.28
N LYS A 106 25.75 -12.14 -7.27
CA LYS A 106 25.24 -13.40 -7.84
C LYS A 106 24.39 -14.15 -6.83
N ASP A 107 23.44 -14.93 -7.35
CA ASP A 107 22.71 -15.90 -6.56
C ASP A 107 23.66 -16.96 -6.04
N GLU A 108 23.39 -17.51 -4.85
CA GLU A 108 24.13 -18.66 -4.35
C GLU A 108 23.53 -19.94 -4.92
N VAL A 109 24.38 -20.84 -5.37
CA VAL A 109 23.97 -22.09 -6.00
C VAL A 109 24.66 -23.27 -5.34
N ASP A 110 23.97 -24.42 -5.27
CA ASP A 110 24.55 -25.68 -4.83
C ASP A 110 25.51 -26.28 -5.87
N ALA A 111 26.15 -27.38 -5.52
CA ALA A 111 27.07 -28.09 -6.42
C ALA A 111 26.41 -28.61 -7.72
N SER A 112 25.08 -28.68 -7.76
CA SER A 112 24.28 -29.11 -8.91
C SER A 112 23.78 -27.92 -9.74
N GLY A 113 24.07 -26.67 -9.32
CA GLY A 113 23.64 -25.45 -10.00
C GLY A 113 22.22 -24.98 -9.64
N ASN A 114 21.58 -25.56 -8.62
CA ASN A 114 20.29 -25.09 -8.14
C ASN A 114 20.47 -23.85 -7.27
N VAL A 115 19.62 -22.84 -7.43
CA VAL A 115 19.63 -21.63 -6.59
C VAL A 115 19.18 -21.99 -5.16
N ILE A 116 20.09 -21.80 -4.20
CA ILE A 116 19.84 -21.98 -2.77
C ILE A 116 19.58 -20.66 -2.06
N GLN A 117 20.09 -19.53 -2.61
CA GLN A 117 19.79 -18.18 -2.16
C GLN A 117 19.61 -17.26 -3.36
N ASP A 118 18.37 -16.82 -3.60
CA ASP A 118 18.05 -15.82 -4.63
C ASP A 118 18.32 -14.41 -4.09
N ARG A 119 19.16 -13.67 -4.79
CA ARG A 119 19.56 -12.30 -4.45
C ARG A 119 19.02 -11.25 -5.44
N SER A 120 18.05 -11.62 -6.28
CA SER A 120 17.54 -10.75 -7.35
C SER A 120 16.93 -9.45 -6.83
N LEU A 121 16.22 -9.47 -5.70
CA LEU A 121 15.68 -8.25 -5.09
C LEU A 121 16.79 -7.33 -4.56
N ILE A 122 17.84 -7.90 -3.96
CA ILE A 122 19.00 -7.10 -3.49
C ILE A 122 19.65 -6.39 -4.68
N ARG A 123 19.87 -7.11 -5.80
CA ARG A 123 20.38 -6.49 -7.04
C ARG A 123 19.51 -5.32 -7.48
N LYS A 124 18.20 -5.49 -7.52
CA LYS A 124 17.25 -4.44 -7.93
C LYS A 124 17.24 -3.24 -6.96
N VAL A 125 17.33 -3.47 -5.65
CA VAL A 125 17.42 -2.39 -4.64
C VAL A 125 18.62 -1.48 -4.91
N PHE A 126 19.79 -2.09 -5.16
CA PHE A 126 21.04 -1.33 -5.35
C PHE A 126 21.33 -0.94 -6.82
N GLN A 127 20.50 -1.40 -7.76
CA GLN A 127 20.63 -1.02 -9.17
C GLN A 127 20.50 0.49 -9.36
N ASN A 128 21.51 1.12 -9.99
CA ASN A 128 21.55 2.57 -10.20
C ASN A 128 21.45 3.41 -8.90
N HIS A 129 21.75 2.81 -7.74
CA HIS A 129 21.85 3.58 -6.51
C HIS A 129 23.16 4.36 -6.47
N ILE A 130 23.06 5.67 -6.32
CA ILE A 130 24.19 6.59 -6.13
C ILE A 130 23.95 7.31 -4.81
N LEU A 131 24.89 7.14 -3.88
CA LEU A 131 24.83 7.79 -2.57
C LEU A 131 24.85 9.32 -2.76
N ARG A 132 23.88 10.03 -2.21
CA ARG A 132 23.77 11.49 -2.31
C ARG A 132 24.55 12.23 -1.21
N LEU A 133 25.02 11.50 -0.20
CA LEU A 133 25.83 12.03 0.88
C LEU A 133 27.25 12.40 0.40
N ARG A 134 27.77 13.51 0.90
CA ARG A 134 29.07 14.07 0.48
C ARG A 134 30.12 14.05 1.59
N TYR A 135 29.68 13.95 2.85
CA TYR A 135 30.57 14.05 4.00
C TYR A 135 30.53 12.79 4.86
N ASP A 136 31.68 12.16 5.04
CA ASP A 136 31.83 10.97 5.90
C ASP A 136 31.29 11.22 7.31
N LYS A 137 31.46 12.45 7.84
CA LYS A 137 30.96 12.85 9.16
C LYS A 137 29.45 12.65 9.29
N THR A 138 28.67 12.97 8.24
CA THR A 138 27.21 12.78 8.24
C THR A 138 26.86 11.30 8.29
N VAL A 139 27.54 10.47 7.50
CA VAL A 139 27.35 9.01 7.50
C VAL A 139 27.68 8.41 8.87
N ILE A 140 28.83 8.78 9.45
CA ILE A 140 29.28 8.27 10.76
C ILE A 140 28.26 8.62 11.85
N MET A 141 27.75 9.86 11.86
CA MET A 141 26.71 10.28 12.81
C MET A 141 25.41 9.51 12.64
N LEU A 142 24.97 9.32 11.40
CA LEU A 142 23.76 8.54 11.08
C LEU A 142 23.89 7.10 11.56
N VAL A 143 24.96 6.43 11.14
CA VAL A 143 25.23 5.02 11.45
C VAL A 143 25.34 4.78 12.96
N LYS A 144 26.01 5.70 13.69
CA LYS A 144 26.08 5.64 15.15
C LYS A 144 24.69 5.64 15.78
N ARG A 145 23.80 6.54 15.38
CA ARG A 145 22.43 6.61 15.90
C ARG A 145 21.58 5.39 15.50
N LEU A 146 21.76 4.90 14.27
CA LEU A 146 21.06 3.67 13.83
C LEU A 146 21.51 2.43 14.63
N ARG A 147 22.78 2.36 15.05
CA ARG A 147 23.25 1.27 15.92
C ARG A 147 22.62 1.30 17.31
N GLU A 148 22.38 2.49 17.85
CA GLU A 148 21.77 2.71 19.16
C GLU A 148 20.26 2.43 19.13
N LEU A 149 19.66 2.30 17.94
CA LEU A 149 18.24 2.00 17.76
C LEU A 149 17.96 0.53 18.11
N GLU A 150 17.43 0.31 19.31
CA GLU A 150 17.01 -1.02 19.76
C GLU A 150 15.55 -1.30 19.33
N LEU A 151 15.37 -2.30 18.46
CA LEU A 151 14.05 -2.74 18.02
C LEU A 151 13.36 -3.70 19.01
N GLY A 152 14.00 -3.95 20.16
CA GLY A 152 13.58 -4.98 21.12
C GLY A 152 13.82 -6.39 20.57
N SER A 153 13.98 -7.36 21.47
CA SER A 153 14.26 -8.78 21.16
C SER A 153 13.06 -9.52 20.54
N ALA A 154 12.08 -8.81 20.01
CA ALA A 154 10.79 -9.38 19.62
C ALA A 154 10.55 -9.28 18.13
N ASN A 155 10.55 -10.42 17.47
CA ASN A 155 9.91 -10.78 16.21
C ASN A 155 10.27 -9.97 14.94
N TYR A 156 10.53 -10.72 13.88
CA TYR A 156 10.65 -10.33 12.46
C TYR A 156 9.61 -9.31 11.96
N ASP A 157 8.43 -9.27 12.58
CA ASP A 157 7.33 -8.36 12.35
C ASP A 157 7.68 -6.89 12.68
N VAL A 158 8.64 -6.64 13.56
CA VAL A 158 9.01 -5.29 14.00
C VAL A 158 9.83 -4.56 12.93
N ALA A 159 10.75 -5.22 12.25
CA ALA A 159 11.59 -4.60 11.22
C ALA A 159 10.75 -4.12 10.03
N GLY A 160 9.88 -4.98 9.51
CA GLY A 160 8.97 -4.62 8.43
C GLY A 160 8.03 -3.48 8.83
N ARG A 161 7.41 -3.55 10.01
CA ARG A 161 6.52 -2.49 10.51
C ARG A 161 7.22 -1.16 10.76
N ALA A 162 8.46 -1.21 11.26
CA ALA A 162 9.29 -0.02 11.43
C ALA A 162 9.55 0.68 10.10
N TYR A 163 9.89 -0.11 9.09
CA TYR A 163 10.12 0.40 7.75
C TYR A 163 8.84 0.94 7.11
N GLU A 164 7.72 0.23 7.25
CA GLU A 164 6.41 0.73 6.79
C GLU A 164 6.02 2.05 7.47
N TYR A 165 6.32 2.22 8.76
CA TYR A 165 6.06 3.49 9.45
C TYR A 165 6.87 4.63 8.83
N LEU A 166 8.15 4.40 8.51
CA LEU A 166 8.97 5.39 7.81
C LEU A 166 8.36 5.74 6.45
N ILE A 167 7.96 4.74 5.67
CA ILE A 167 7.31 4.96 4.37
C ILE A 167 6.02 5.78 4.52
N GLN A 168 5.22 5.51 5.54
CA GLN A 168 4.03 6.30 5.84
C GLN A 168 4.36 7.77 6.11
N LYS A 169 5.39 8.03 6.93
CA LYS A 169 5.86 9.39 7.21
C LYS A 169 6.39 10.10 5.95
N LEU A 170 7.05 9.38 5.06
CA LEU A 170 7.43 9.89 3.73
C LEU A 170 6.20 10.32 2.93
N GLY A 171 5.15 9.52 2.96
CA GLY A 171 3.87 9.81 2.33
C GLY A 171 3.23 11.09 2.87
N GLU A 172 3.18 11.28 4.19
CA GLU A 172 2.61 12.45 4.86
C GLU A 172 3.30 13.78 4.46
N GLN A 173 4.56 13.75 4.01
CA GLN A 173 5.30 14.93 3.54
C GLN A 173 4.98 15.37 2.09
N GLY A 174 4.02 14.74 1.43
CA GLY A 174 3.32 15.28 0.26
C GLY A 174 3.87 14.93 -1.13
N GLN A 175 5.05 14.29 -1.27
CA GLN A 175 5.55 13.88 -2.58
C GLN A 175 5.25 12.41 -2.92
N TYR A 176 5.17 11.54 -1.93
CA TYR A 176 4.87 10.10 -2.11
C TYR A 176 3.47 9.71 -1.64
N GLY A 177 2.67 10.68 -1.23
CA GLY A 177 1.38 10.46 -0.61
C GLY A 177 0.36 9.73 -1.46
N GLN A 178 0.39 9.93 -2.78
CA GLN A 178 -0.49 9.23 -3.71
C GLN A 178 -0.20 7.71 -3.81
N TYR A 179 0.89 7.22 -3.18
CA TYR A 179 1.32 5.82 -3.24
C TYR A 179 0.99 5.03 -1.97
N PHE A 180 0.33 5.66 -0.99
CA PHE A 180 0.04 5.01 0.28
C PHE A 180 -1.46 4.79 0.50
N THR A 181 -1.86 3.54 0.67
CA THR A 181 -3.23 3.16 1.05
C THR A 181 -3.29 2.91 2.55
N PRO A 182 -4.26 3.47 3.30
CA PRO A 182 -4.40 3.22 4.73
C PRO A 182 -4.50 1.72 5.04
N ARG A 183 -3.76 1.26 6.04
CA ARG A 183 -3.60 -0.17 6.34
C ARG A 183 -4.91 -0.89 6.63
N HIS A 184 -5.82 -0.26 7.36
CA HIS A 184 -7.14 -0.83 7.64
C HIS A 184 -7.97 -1.04 6.35
N VAL A 185 -7.80 -0.18 5.34
CA VAL A 185 -8.41 -0.36 4.01
C VAL A 185 -7.77 -1.53 3.29
N VAL A 186 -6.42 -1.66 3.34
CA VAL A 186 -5.70 -2.79 2.75
C VAL A 186 -6.16 -4.11 3.39
N ASP A 187 -6.18 -4.19 4.73
CA ASP A 187 -6.63 -5.36 5.48
C ASP A 187 -8.08 -5.75 5.12
N PHE A 188 -8.96 -4.74 5.07
CA PHE A 188 -10.35 -4.94 4.69
C PHE A 188 -10.47 -5.52 3.27
N MET A 189 -9.78 -4.95 2.29
CA MET A 189 -9.81 -5.42 0.90
C MET A 189 -9.23 -6.82 0.74
N VAL A 190 -8.13 -7.12 1.43
CA VAL A 190 -7.55 -8.48 1.44
C VAL A 190 -8.54 -9.50 1.98
N LYS A 191 -9.25 -9.17 3.09
CA LYS A 191 -10.26 -10.05 3.69
C LYS A 191 -11.53 -10.20 2.82
N LEU A 192 -11.87 -9.20 2.00
CA LEU A 192 -12.99 -9.27 1.05
C LEU A 192 -12.73 -10.31 -0.04
N VAL A 193 -11.52 -10.35 -0.63
CA VAL A 193 -11.18 -11.28 -1.70
C VAL A 193 -10.55 -12.57 -1.21
N ASP A 194 -10.11 -12.62 0.05
CA ASP A 194 -9.59 -13.82 0.75
C ASP A 194 -8.63 -14.64 -0.12
N PRO A 195 -7.41 -14.12 -0.42
CA PRO A 195 -6.41 -14.87 -1.19
C PRO A 195 -6.01 -16.16 -0.48
N LYS A 196 -5.78 -17.23 -1.25
CA LYS A 196 -5.55 -18.59 -0.76
C LYS A 196 -4.22 -19.17 -1.23
N ILE A 197 -3.87 -20.33 -0.68
CA ILE A 197 -2.71 -21.11 -1.15
C ILE A 197 -2.87 -21.42 -2.64
N GLY A 198 -1.83 -21.12 -3.41
CA GLY A 198 -1.77 -21.36 -4.83
C GLY A 198 -2.23 -20.20 -5.71
N ASP A 199 -2.94 -19.21 -5.17
CA ASP A 199 -3.35 -18.01 -5.91
C ASP A 199 -2.14 -17.21 -6.39
N LYS A 200 -2.17 -16.73 -7.63
CA LYS A 200 -1.29 -15.69 -8.16
C LYS A 200 -1.90 -14.34 -7.83
N ILE A 201 -1.23 -13.58 -6.99
CA ILE A 201 -1.69 -12.30 -6.45
C ILE A 201 -0.97 -11.16 -7.17
N TYR A 202 -1.71 -10.17 -7.65
CA TYR A 202 -1.15 -9.07 -8.43
C TYR A 202 -1.65 -7.70 -7.98
N ASP A 203 -0.71 -6.76 -7.89
CA ASP A 203 -1.00 -5.33 -7.78
C ASP A 203 -0.39 -4.57 -8.97
N PRO A 204 -1.20 -4.05 -9.91
CA PRO A 204 -0.73 -3.31 -11.08
C PRO A 204 -0.26 -1.88 -10.78
N ALA A 205 -0.48 -1.37 -9.59
CA ALA A 205 -0.04 -0.05 -9.12
C ALA A 205 0.52 -0.21 -7.70
N ALA A 206 1.54 -1.06 -7.58
CA ALA A 206 1.92 -1.68 -6.33
C ALA A 206 2.48 -0.71 -5.27
N GLY A 207 2.93 0.47 -5.69
CA GLY A 207 3.47 1.45 -4.76
C GLY A 207 4.61 0.83 -3.95
N THR A 208 4.50 0.94 -2.64
CA THR A 208 5.45 0.35 -1.69
C THR A 208 5.17 -1.11 -1.34
N GLY A 209 4.32 -1.79 -2.09
CA GLY A 209 4.03 -3.22 -1.93
C GLY A 209 3.03 -3.57 -0.83
N GLY A 210 2.30 -2.60 -0.28
CA GLY A 210 1.41 -2.79 0.87
C GLY A 210 0.37 -3.90 0.66
N PHE A 211 -0.38 -3.90 -0.44
CA PHE A 211 -1.35 -4.96 -0.73
C PHE A 211 -0.71 -6.34 -0.86
N LEU A 212 0.47 -6.42 -1.47
CA LEU A 212 1.19 -7.68 -1.67
C LEU A 212 1.65 -8.29 -0.36
N ILE A 213 2.18 -7.45 0.55
CA ILE A 213 2.63 -7.87 1.88
C ILE A 213 1.44 -8.36 2.72
N TRP A 214 0.36 -7.59 2.78
CA TRP A 214 -0.82 -7.97 3.56
C TRP A 214 -1.51 -9.23 3.01
N ALA A 215 -1.56 -9.40 1.68
CA ALA A 215 -2.05 -10.63 1.06
C ALA A 215 -1.15 -11.82 1.38
N TYR A 216 0.17 -11.66 1.32
CA TYR A 216 1.15 -12.67 1.70
C TYR A 216 0.98 -13.11 3.17
N GLU A 217 0.93 -12.16 4.11
CA GLU A 217 0.70 -12.44 5.52
C GLU A 217 -0.66 -13.09 5.78
N HIS A 218 -1.71 -12.65 5.07
CA HIS A 218 -3.04 -13.24 5.16
C HIS A 218 -3.03 -14.72 4.82
N VAL A 219 -2.39 -15.11 3.70
CA VAL A 219 -2.29 -16.52 3.29
C VAL A 219 -1.49 -17.33 4.29
N ILE A 220 -0.39 -16.78 4.82
CA ILE A 220 0.41 -17.47 5.85
C ILE A 220 -0.44 -17.75 7.08
N ARG A 221 -0.99 -16.71 7.71
CA ARG A 221 -1.70 -16.82 9.00
C ARG A 221 -3.00 -17.63 8.91
N ASN A 222 -3.74 -17.49 7.81
CA ASN A 222 -5.06 -18.10 7.70
C ASN A 222 -5.04 -19.50 7.09
N TYR A 223 -3.99 -19.86 6.35
CA TYR A 223 -3.96 -21.13 5.62
C TYR A 223 -2.67 -21.94 5.86
N ILE A 224 -1.49 -21.37 5.67
CA ILE A 224 -0.23 -22.14 5.71
C ILE A 224 0.12 -22.56 7.14
N GLU A 225 0.03 -21.68 8.14
CA GLU A 225 0.29 -22.01 9.55
C GLU A 225 -0.65 -23.08 10.12
N LYS A 226 -1.78 -23.33 9.47
CA LYS A 226 -2.73 -24.38 9.85
C LYS A 226 -2.39 -25.75 9.27
N ILE A 227 -1.39 -25.84 8.41
CA ILE A 227 -0.89 -27.10 7.87
C ILE A 227 -0.06 -27.79 8.99
N PRO A 228 -0.38 -29.04 9.39
CA PRO A 228 0.35 -29.69 10.49
C PRO A 228 1.81 -30.04 10.16
N ASP A 229 2.14 -30.21 8.88
CA ASP A 229 3.46 -30.61 8.41
C ASP A 229 4.33 -29.37 8.12
N ALA A 230 5.39 -29.18 8.90
CA ALA A 230 6.31 -28.05 8.78
C ALA A 230 7.09 -28.05 7.44
N ALA A 231 7.41 -29.21 6.87
CA ALA A 231 8.08 -29.29 5.58
C ALA A 231 7.14 -28.84 4.45
N LEU A 232 5.86 -29.19 4.55
CA LEU A 232 4.84 -28.72 3.60
C LEU A 232 4.58 -27.22 3.76
N GLN A 233 4.56 -26.68 5.00
CA GLN A 233 4.47 -25.24 5.23
C GLN A 233 5.60 -24.49 4.47
N GLU A 234 6.83 -24.97 4.59
CA GLU A 234 7.98 -24.33 3.93
C GLU A 234 7.88 -24.38 2.39
N ILE A 235 7.37 -25.48 1.84
CA ILE A 235 7.11 -25.62 0.40
C ILE A 235 6.06 -24.60 -0.05
N GLU A 236 4.95 -24.46 0.67
CA GLU A 236 3.87 -23.55 0.32
C GLU A 236 4.28 -22.07 0.52
N ILE A 237 5.10 -21.75 1.51
CA ILE A 237 5.69 -20.40 1.67
C ILE A 237 6.55 -20.06 0.45
N ARG A 238 7.42 -20.95 0.01
CA ARG A 238 8.24 -20.75 -1.20
C ARG A 238 7.39 -20.58 -2.46
N ARG A 239 6.31 -21.36 -2.57
CA ARG A 239 5.36 -21.25 -3.68
C ARG A 239 4.61 -19.93 -3.65
N LEU A 240 4.14 -19.50 -2.48
CA LEU A 240 3.43 -18.23 -2.30
C LEU A 240 4.30 -17.05 -2.71
N LYS A 241 5.58 -17.01 -2.29
CA LYS A 241 6.52 -15.95 -2.69
C LYS A 241 6.63 -15.81 -4.21
N ARG A 242 6.70 -16.92 -4.95
CA ARG A 242 6.73 -16.93 -6.44
C ARG A 242 5.41 -16.51 -7.09
N ASN A 243 4.33 -16.52 -6.31
CA ASN A 243 3.00 -16.14 -6.77
C ASN A 243 2.64 -14.68 -6.41
N ILE A 244 3.56 -13.92 -5.84
CA ILE A 244 3.41 -12.48 -5.60
C ILE A 244 3.92 -11.72 -6.83
N TYR A 245 3.05 -10.88 -7.39
CA TYR A 245 3.32 -10.07 -8.57
C TYR A 245 2.98 -8.62 -8.29
N GLY A 246 3.84 -7.70 -8.72
CA GLY A 246 3.60 -6.26 -8.61
C GLY A 246 4.27 -5.49 -9.72
N THR A 247 3.65 -4.40 -10.14
CA THR A 247 4.23 -3.46 -11.10
C THR A 247 4.15 -2.05 -10.52
N GLU A 248 5.28 -1.36 -10.47
CA GLU A 248 5.36 0.04 -10.04
C GLU A 248 6.13 0.86 -11.09
N LYS A 249 5.58 2.02 -11.45
CA LYS A 249 6.12 2.87 -12.51
C LYS A 249 7.17 3.86 -12.01
N ALA A 250 7.03 4.33 -10.77
CA ALA A 250 7.93 5.32 -10.19
C ALA A 250 9.17 4.62 -9.62
N PRO A 251 10.40 4.89 -10.17
CA PRO A 251 11.61 4.15 -9.79
C PRO A 251 11.92 4.23 -8.28
N ASP A 252 11.75 5.41 -7.69
CA ASP A 252 12.04 5.63 -6.26
C ASP A 252 11.07 4.85 -5.37
N VAL A 253 9.77 4.85 -5.72
CA VAL A 253 8.72 4.10 -5.01
C VAL A 253 8.90 2.60 -5.19
N PHE A 254 9.29 2.17 -6.40
CA PHE A 254 9.63 0.78 -6.70
C PHE A 254 10.74 0.26 -5.78
N LYS A 255 11.83 1.04 -5.57
CA LYS A 255 12.91 0.68 -4.67
C LYS A 255 12.47 0.59 -3.21
N LEU A 256 11.64 1.55 -2.74
CA LEU A 256 11.04 1.48 -1.41
C LEU A 256 10.20 0.21 -1.24
N GLY A 257 9.42 -0.16 -2.26
CA GLY A 257 8.64 -1.40 -2.30
C GLY A 257 9.51 -2.66 -2.25
N LEU A 258 10.63 -2.69 -2.99
CA LEU A 258 11.58 -3.80 -2.94
C LEU A 258 12.14 -4.02 -1.53
N MET A 259 12.61 -2.93 -0.89
CA MET A 259 13.13 -2.99 0.48
C MET A 259 12.06 -3.46 1.46
N ASN A 260 10.84 -2.97 1.30
CA ASN A 260 9.70 -3.36 2.13
C ASN A 260 9.39 -4.86 1.98
N LEU A 261 9.33 -5.38 0.76
CA LEU A 261 9.12 -6.81 0.50
C LEU A 261 10.20 -7.69 1.14
N VAL A 262 11.47 -7.32 1.00
CA VAL A 262 12.60 -8.06 1.62
C VAL A 262 12.45 -8.11 3.14
N LEU A 263 12.13 -6.98 3.78
CA LEU A 263 11.96 -6.89 5.24
C LEU A 263 10.73 -7.67 5.76
N HIS A 264 9.74 -7.93 4.88
CA HIS A 264 8.61 -8.82 5.18
C HIS A 264 8.81 -10.25 4.70
N ARG A 265 10.07 -10.66 4.44
CA ARG A 265 10.42 -12.02 4.01
C ARG A 265 9.89 -12.44 2.65
N VAL A 266 9.39 -11.52 1.86
CA VAL A 266 9.09 -11.72 0.44
C VAL A 266 10.38 -11.44 -0.32
N ASP A 267 11.22 -12.48 -0.44
CA ASP A 267 12.57 -12.38 -1.03
C ASP A 267 12.56 -12.38 -2.58
N GLY A 268 13.72 -12.65 -3.19
CA GLY A 268 13.97 -12.57 -4.63
C GLY A 268 13.06 -13.40 -5.53
N SER A 269 12.27 -14.31 -4.97
CA SER A 269 11.34 -15.11 -5.76
C SER A 269 10.06 -14.35 -6.18
N ALA A 270 9.82 -13.15 -5.63
CA ALA A 270 8.68 -12.33 -6.02
C ALA A 270 8.87 -11.68 -7.40
N ASN A 271 7.77 -11.60 -8.13
CA ASN A 271 7.74 -10.97 -9.46
C ASN A 271 7.35 -9.48 -9.31
N PHE A 272 8.25 -8.69 -8.70
CA PHE A 272 8.06 -7.26 -8.52
C PHE A 272 8.91 -6.50 -9.55
N GLU A 273 8.27 -5.71 -10.41
CA GLU A 273 8.87 -5.13 -11.59
C GLU A 273 8.63 -3.62 -11.68
N GLU A 274 9.68 -2.88 -12.11
CA GLU A 274 9.55 -1.49 -12.52
C GLU A 274 8.95 -1.44 -13.92
N GLY A 275 7.81 -0.75 -14.10
CA GLY A 275 7.15 -0.68 -15.39
C GLY A 275 5.83 0.06 -15.42
N ASP A 276 5.32 0.29 -16.62
CA ASP A 276 4.03 0.92 -16.87
C ASP A 276 2.96 -0.14 -17.18
N SER A 277 2.09 -0.44 -16.22
CA SER A 277 0.99 -1.39 -16.36
C SER A 277 0.00 -1.04 -17.47
N LEU A 278 -0.07 0.22 -17.88
CA LEU A 278 -0.97 0.67 -18.95
C LEU A 278 -0.32 0.59 -20.35
N SER A 279 0.92 0.14 -20.45
CA SER A 279 1.62 -0.03 -21.73
C SER A 279 1.10 -1.24 -22.51
N ALA A 280 1.21 -1.21 -23.84
CA ALA A 280 0.81 -2.33 -24.70
C ALA A 280 1.59 -3.64 -24.40
N PRO A 281 2.91 -3.62 -24.14
CA PRO A 281 3.64 -4.82 -23.71
C PRO A 281 3.08 -5.40 -22.40
N ALA A 282 2.77 -4.55 -21.41
CA ALA A 282 2.20 -4.99 -20.14
C ALA A 282 0.82 -5.65 -20.33
N GLN A 283 -0.04 -5.10 -21.21
CA GLN A 283 -1.34 -5.73 -21.51
C GLN A 283 -1.19 -7.15 -22.06
N ALA A 284 -0.19 -7.40 -22.90
CA ALA A 284 0.09 -8.73 -23.44
C ALA A 284 0.66 -9.69 -22.38
N ALA A 285 1.63 -9.21 -21.57
CA ALA A 285 2.32 -10.00 -20.56
C ALA A 285 1.45 -10.42 -19.37
N HIS A 286 0.44 -9.62 -19.03
CA HIS A 286 -0.40 -9.83 -17.86
C HIS A 286 -1.78 -10.42 -18.18
N ARG A 287 -2.16 -10.59 -19.43
CA ARG A 287 -3.49 -11.05 -19.84
C ARG A 287 -3.83 -12.44 -19.29
N ASN A 288 -5.02 -12.58 -18.65
CA ASN A 288 -5.54 -13.85 -18.11
C ASN A 288 -4.54 -14.60 -17.19
N LYS A 289 -3.83 -13.89 -16.34
CA LYS A 289 -2.70 -14.46 -15.59
C LYS A 289 -2.95 -14.64 -14.11
N TYR A 290 -3.80 -13.83 -13.49
CA TYR A 290 -3.89 -13.70 -12.04
C TYR A 290 -5.20 -14.21 -11.45
N ASP A 291 -5.09 -14.86 -10.29
CA ASP A 291 -6.22 -15.34 -9.49
C ASP A 291 -6.82 -14.23 -8.66
N VAL A 292 -5.98 -13.37 -8.11
CA VAL A 292 -6.37 -12.27 -7.24
C VAL A 292 -5.69 -11.00 -7.69
N ILE A 293 -6.47 -9.92 -7.81
CA ILE A 293 -5.95 -8.57 -8.00
C ILE A 293 -6.42 -7.69 -6.85
N LEU A 294 -5.46 -6.99 -6.22
CA LEU A 294 -5.68 -6.06 -5.13
C LEU A 294 -4.93 -4.78 -5.45
N THR A 295 -5.60 -3.65 -5.54
CA THR A 295 -4.92 -2.40 -5.91
C THR A 295 -5.69 -1.14 -5.52
N ASN A 296 -4.95 -0.07 -5.32
CA ASN A 296 -5.43 1.29 -5.29
C ASN A 296 -4.73 2.07 -6.42
N PRO A 297 -5.29 2.11 -7.63
CA PRO A 297 -4.64 2.76 -8.75
C PRO A 297 -4.54 4.27 -8.56
N PRO A 298 -3.60 4.96 -9.23
CA PRO A 298 -3.52 6.42 -9.19
C PRO A 298 -4.82 7.05 -9.75
N PHE A 299 -5.17 8.22 -9.20
CA PHE A 299 -6.37 8.96 -9.56
C PHE A 299 -6.04 10.14 -10.46
N GLY A 300 -6.98 10.48 -11.35
CA GLY A 300 -6.93 11.69 -12.13
C GLY A 300 -6.66 11.49 -13.61
N PRO A 301 -6.34 12.59 -14.33
CA PRO A 301 -6.17 12.55 -15.78
C PRO A 301 -4.81 12.00 -16.18
N LEU A 302 -4.79 11.19 -17.23
CA LEU A 302 -3.59 10.84 -17.99
C LEU A 302 -3.14 12.02 -18.85
N VAL A 303 -1.84 12.20 -18.99
CA VAL A 303 -1.27 13.24 -19.87
C VAL A 303 -1.68 12.99 -21.33
N TYR A 304 -1.76 11.72 -21.72
CA TYR A 304 -2.20 11.27 -23.05
C TYR A 304 -3.08 10.03 -22.94
N GLU A 305 -3.98 9.88 -23.89
CA GLU A 305 -4.84 8.72 -23.99
C GLU A 305 -4.06 7.53 -24.55
N PRO A 306 -4.07 6.34 -23.91
CA PRO A 306 -3.39 5.15 -24.43
C PRO A 306 -4.16 4.54 -25.62
N SER A 307 -4.10 5.20 -26.78
CA SER A 307 -4.81 4.77 -27.99
C SER A 307 -4.32 3.40 -28.46
N GLY A 308 -5.26 2.53 -28.83
CA GLY A 308 -4.98 1.18 -29.33
C GLY A 308 -4.55 0.17 -28.25
N VAL A 309 -4.52 0.57 -26.97
CA VAL A 309 -4.16 -0.31 -25.86
C VAL A 309 -5.39 -0.95 -25.21
N PHE A 310 -6.46 -0.17 -25.04
CA PHE A 310 -7.70 -0.60 -24.42
C PHE A 310 -8.88 -0.52 -25.39
N GLU A 311 -9.90 -1.36 -25.15
CA GLU A 311 -11.13 -1.42 -25.94
C GLU A 311 -11.91 -0.09 -25.87
N TYR A 312 -11.93 0.55 -24.70
CA TYR A 312 -12.58 1.85 -24.48
C TYR A 312 -11.53 2.89 -24.05
N PRO A 313 -10.87 3.57 -24.99
CA PRO A 313 -9.85 4.56 -24.66
C PRO A 313 -10.40 5.67 -23.77
N THR A 314 -9.59 6.11 -22.83
CA THR A 314 -9.94 7.15 -21.86
C THR A 314 -8.70 7.86 -21.32
N LYS A 315 -8.88 9.12 -20.90
CA LYS A 315 -7.83 9.93 -20.26
C LYS A 315 -7.85 9.86 -18.73
N PHE A 316 -8.51 8.86 -18.14
CA PHE A 316 -8.55 8.68 -16.70
C PHE A 316 -7.75 7.44 -16.29
N PHE A 317 -6.83 7.61 -15.32
CA PHE A 317 -6.02 6.53 -14.79
C PHE A 317 -6.90 5.38 -14.30
N GLU A 318 -7.86 5.69 -13.44
CA GLU A 318 -8.71 4.70 -12.78
C GLU A 318 -9.49 3.84 -13.78
N ALA A 319 -9.99 4.46 -14.86
CA ALA A 319 -10.75 3.77 -15.90
C ALA A 319 -9.85 2.89 -16.79
N SER A 320 -8.61 3.32 -17.05
CA SER A 320 -7.61 2.52 -17.77
C SER A 320 -7.15 1.34 -16.92
N PHE A 321 -6.87 1.56 -15.64
CA PHE A 321 -6.52 0.49 -14.70
C PHE A 321 -7.66 -0.52 -14.51
N LEU A 322 -8.93 -0.08 -14.46
CA LEU A 322 -10.07 -1.00 -14.38
C LEU A 322 -10.10 -1.94 -15.59
N GLN A 323 -9.86 -1.44 -16.81
CA GLN A 323 -9.77 -2.28 -18.00
C GLN A 323 -8.56 -3.22 -17.96
N HIS A 324 -7.41 -2.75 -17.45
CA HIS A 324 -6.23 -3.59 -17.25
C HIS A 324 -6.54 -4.75 -16.29
N MET A 325 -7.15 -4.48 -15.14
CA MET A 325 -7.53 -5.52 -14.17
C MET A 325 -8.50 -6.54 -14.76
N MET A 326 -9.53 -6.09 -15.47
CA MET A 326 -10.46 -6.98 -16.18
C MET A 326 -9.75 -7.90 -17.18
N ASN A 327 -8.75 -7.37 -17.90
CA ASN A 327 -7.97 -8.14 -18.87
C ASN A 327 -6.97 -9.09 -18.19
N ALA A 328 -6.40 -8.70 -17.06
CA ALA A 328 -5.35 -9.43 -16.34
C ALA A 328 -5.88 -10.59 -15.48
N LEU A 329 -7.12 -10.51 -15.02
CA LEU A 329 -7.78 -11.62 -14.32
C LEU A 329 -7.92 -12.83 -15.25
N LYS A 330 -7.55 -14.01 -14.75
CA LYS A 330 -7.90 -15.29 -15.38
C LYS A 330 -9.38 -15.61 -15.15
N PRO A 331 -9.98 -16.52 -15.92
CA PRO A 331 -11.31 -17.04 -15.60
C PRO A 331 -11.38 -17.58 -14.17
N GLY A 332 -12.43 -17.25 -13.41
CA GLY A 332 -12.56 -17.54 -11.98
C GLY A 332 -11.74 -16.63 -11.05
N GLY A 333 -10.95 -15.71 -11.59
CA GLY A 333 -10.17 -14.76 -10.80
C GLY A 333 -11.04 -13.62 -10.25
N ARG A 334 -10.61 -13.04 -9.12
CA ARG A 334 -11.35 -12.01 -8.37
C ARG A 334 -10.49 -10.78 -8.09
N CYS A 335 -11.14 -9.63 -8.00
CA CYS A 335 -10.49 -8.34 -7.79
C CYS A 335 -11.19 -7.53 -6.72
N ALA A 336 -10.40 -6.85 -5.88
CA ALA A 336 -10.87 -5.71 -5.10
C ALA A 336 -10.00 -4.49 -5.44
N THR A 337 -10.67 -3.38 -5.79
CA THR A 337 -9.97 -2.16 -6.20
C THR A 337 -10.65 -0.91 -5.66
N VAL A 338 -9.84 0.08 -5.29
CA VAL A 338 -10.33 1.41 -4.91
C VAL A 338 -10.62 2.21 -6.18
N MET A 339 -11.80 2.82 -6.24
CA MET A 339 -12.23 3.68 -7.34
C MET A 339 -12.76 5.00 -6.84
N LYS A 340 -12.43 6.08 -7.54
CA LYS A 340 -13.00 7.40 -7.28
C LYS A 340 -14.48 7.40 -7.68
N GLU A 341 -15.38 7.94 -6.83
CA GLU A 341 -16.81 7.93 -7.14
C GLU A 341 -17.16 8.61 -8.47
N GLY A 342 -16.40 9.63 -8.87
CA GLY A 342 -16.60 10.29 -10.17
C GLY A 342 -16.61 9.32 -11.36
N LEU A 343 -15.80 8.26 -11.33
CA LEU A 343 -15.80 7.22 -12.35
C LEU A 343 -17.12 6.42 -12.36
N LEU A 344 -17.72 6.25 -11.19
CA LEU A 344 -18.87 5.35 -11.00
C LEU A 344 -20.18 5.96 -11.48
N PHE A 345 -20.26 7.30 -11.62
CA PHE A 345 -21.49 7.96 -12.06
C PHE A 345 -21.33 8.85 -13.31
N SER A 346 -20.12 9.31 -13.62
CA SER A 346 -19.94 10.23 -14.76
C SER A 346 -20.33 9.59 -16.09
N ASN A 347 -21.07 10.33 -16.89
CA ASN A 347 -21.48 9.92 -18.23
C ASN A 347 -20.65 10.60 -19.33
N THR A 348 -19.66 11.39 -18.94
CA THR A 348 -18.73 12.08 -19.84
C THR A 348 -17.29 11.81 -19.45
N PRO A 349 -16.46 11.28 -20.37
CA PRO A 349 -16.80 10.83 -21.74
C PRO A 349 -17.63 9.53 -21.74
N ARG A 350 -18.33 9.25 -22.84
CA ARG A 350 -19.19 8.03 -22.99
C ARG A 350 -18.43 6.71 -22.82
N SER A 351 -17.10 6.71 -22.96
CA SER A 351 -16.27 5.54 -22.68
C SER A 351 -16.42 5.05 -21.23
N LEU A 352 -16.67 5.94 -20.26
CA LEU A 352 -16.88 5.56 -18.86
C LEU A 352 -18.15 4.69 -18.68
N ILE A 353 -19.24 5.02 -19.37
CA ILE A 353 -20.46 4.18 -19.36
C ILE A 353 -20.14 2.80 -19.93
N LYS A 354 -19.41 2.73 -21.06
CA LYS A 354 -19.05 1.47 -21.71
C LYS A 354 -18.20 0.58 -20.82
N ILE A 355 -17.26 1.18 -20.08
CA ILE A 355 -16.40 0.45 -19.13
C ILE A 355 -17.23 -0.10 -17.97
N ARG A 356 -18.14 0.70 -17.37
CA ARG A 356 -19.05 0.23 -16.33
C ARG A 356 -20.01 -0.84 -16.85
N LYS A 357 -20.55 -0.67 -18.06
CA LYS A 357 -21.36 -1.67 -18.74
C LYS A 357 -20.59 -2.99 -18.86
N ARG A 358 -19.35 -2.96 -19.37
CA ARG A 358 -18.52 -4.15 -19.48
C ARG A 358 -18.33 -4.84 -18.14
N LEU A 359 -18.06 -4.08 -17.07
CA LEU A 359 -17.89 -4.61 -15.72
C LEU A 359 -19.17 -5.34 -15.23
N VAL A 360 -20.34 -4.79 -15.50
CA VAL A 360 -21.62 -5.36 -15.04
C VAL A 360 -22.10 -6.51 -15.93
N GLU A 361 -21.89 -6.43 -17.25
CA GLU A 361 -22.43 -7.41 -18.20
C GLU A 361 -21.51 -8.62 -18.42
N GLU A 362 -20.18 -8.39 -18.48
CA GLU A 362 -19.20 -9.43 -18.81
C GLU A 362 -18.53 -10.01 -17.58
N PHE A 363 -18.53 -9.30 -16.45
CA PHE A 363 -18.00 -9.73 -15.17
C PHE A 363 -19.11 -9.89 -14.15
N ASN A 364 -18.82 -10.55 -13.03
CA ASN A 364 -19.72 -10.61 -11.88
C ASN A 364 -19.31 -9.51 -10.89
N LEU A 365 -19.97 -8.34 -10.95
CA LEU A 365 -19.80 -7.29 -9.96
C LEU A 365 -20.52 -7.68 -8.67
N ILE A 366 -19.78 -8.17 -7.68
CA ILE A 366 -20.31 -8.73 -6.44
C ILE A 366 -20.78 -7.62 -5.51
N GLY A 367 -19.94 -6.59 -5.33
CA GLY A 367 -20.24 -5.53 -4.38
C GLY A 367 -19.51 -4.23 -4.61
N VAL A 368 -20.10 -3.17 -4.06
CA VAL A 368 -19.58 -1.81 -4.02
C VAL A 368 -19.65 -1.30 -2.58
N VAL A 369 -18.51 -1.06 -1.96
CA VAL A 369 -18.41 -0.51 -0.62
C VAL A 369 -18.03 0.97 -0.72
N SER A 370 -18.99 1.85 -0.45
CA SER A 370 -18.77 3.32 -0.46
C SER A 370 -18.06 3.74 0.82
N MET A 371 -16.90 4.36 0.68
CA MET A 371 -16.09 4.86 1.80
C MET A 371 -16.42 6.32 2.11
N PRO A 372 -16.28 6.79 3.35
CA PRO A 372 -16.47 8.19 3.67
C PRO A 372 -15.44 9.09 2.97
N SER A 373 -15.81 10.35 2.74
CA SER A 373 -14.87 11.34 2.22
C SER A 373 -13.72 11.55 3.21
N GLY A 374 -12.48 11.70 2.71
CA GLY A 374 -11.32 11.96 3.57
C GLY A 374 -10.55 10.73 4.07
N VAL A 375 -10.97 9.51 3.74
CA VAL A 375 -10.21 8.27 4.06
C VAL A 375 -8.79 8.33 3.50
N PHE A 376 -8.62 8.95 2.34
CA PHE A 376 -7.32 9.07 1.64
C PHE A 376 -6.66 10.43 1.79
N LEU A 377 -7.04 11.23 2.80
CA LEU A 377 -6.32 12.47 3.12
C LEU A 377 -4.91 12.16 3.66
N PRO A 378 -3.92 13.02 3.38
CA PRO A 378 -3.99 14.29 2.65
C PRO A 378 -4.01 14.19 1.12
N TYR A 379 -3.99 13.00 0.54
CA TYR A 379 -3.80 12.77 -0.90
C TYR A 379 -4.99 13.15 -1.75
N THR A 380 -6.18 12.79 -1.29
CA THR A 380 -7.43 13.23 -1.92
C THR A 380 -8.55 13.32 -0.89
N GLY A 381 -9.30 14.43 -0.96
CA GLY A 381 -10.58 14.57 -0.25
C GLY A 381 -11.75 13.95 -1.00
N SER A 382 -11.50 13.39 -2.20
CA SER A 382 -12.56 12.80 -3.02
C SER A 382 -13.14 11.55 -2.36
N LYS A 383 -14.44 11.42 -2.45
CA LYS A 383 -15.13 10.19 -2.05
C LYS A 383 -14.75 9.03 -2.96
N THR A 384 -14.52 7.87 -2.38
CA THR A 384 -14.09 6.65 -3.07
C THR A 384 -15.00 5.49 -2.73
N SER A 385 -14.95 4.45 -3.56
CA SER A 385 -15.62 3.18 -3.30
C SER A 385 -14.67 2.02 -3.62
N ILE A 386 -14.84 0.92 -2.91
CA ILE A 386 -14.15 -0.33 -3.20
C ILE A 386 -15.08 -1.17 -4.07
N LEU A 387 -14.62 -1.56 -5.26
CA LEU A 387 -15.31 -2.50 -6.14
C LEU A 387 -14.78 -3.90 -5.93
N VAL A 388 -15.67 -4.88 -5.79
CA VAL A 388 -15.32 -6.29 -5.72
C VAL A 388 -16.02 -7.03 -6.87
N PHE A 389 -15.22 -7.66 -7.74
CA PHE A 389 -15.76 -8.36 -8.91
C PHE A 389 -14.94 -9.60 -9.25
N GLU A 390 -15.55 -10.51 -9.99
CA GLU A 390 -14.96 -11.76 -10.48
C GLU A 390 -15.07 -11.86 -12.00
N LYS A 391 -14.08 -12.49 -12.62
CA LYS A 391 -14.15 -12.88 -14.02
C LYS A 391 -14.83 -14.26 -14.12
N PRO A 392 -15.89 -14.42 -14.91
CA PRO A 392 -16.57 -15.71 -15.09
C PRO A 392 -15.62 -16.80 -15.55
N GLU A 393 -15.85 -18.03 -15.14
CA GLU A 393 -15.06 -19.19 -15.60
C GLU A 393 -15.33 -19.52 -17.07
N ASP A 394 -16.57 -19.35 -17.53
CA ASP A 394 -16.97 -19.58 -18.90
C ASP A 394 -16.95 -18.28 -19.73
N ALA A 395 -16.68 -18.40 -21.03
CA ALA A 395 -16.59 -17.28 -21.95
C ALA A 395 -17.91 -16.98 -22.69
N ASP A 396 -19.05 -17.52 -22.23
CA ASP A 396 -20.34 -17.26 -22.88
C ASP A 396 -20.79 -15.80 -22.68
N ALA A 397 -20.48 -14.96 -23.66
CA ALA A 397 -20.80 -13.52 -23.66
C ALA A 397 -22.31 -13.24 -23.84
N SER A 398 -23.14 -14.26 -24.10
CA SER A 398 -24.58 -14.08 -24.30
C SER A 398 -25.35 -13.87 -22.99
N ARG A 399 -24.74 -14.16 -21.84
CA ARG A 399 -25.37 -14.11 -20.53
C ARG A 399 -24.77 -13.02 -19.66
N THR A 400 -25.58 -12.10 -19.17
CA THR A 400 -25.18 -11.15 -18.10
C THR A 400 -24.80 -11.93 -16.84
N ARG A 401 -23.65 -11.59 -16.26
CA ARG A 401 -23.06 -12.32 -15.13
C ARG A 401 -23.46 -11.76 -13.78
N THR A 402 -23.65 -10.45 -13.71
CA THR A 402 -24.14 -9.79 -12.51
C THR A 402 -25.66 -9.90 -12.47
N GLU A 403 -26.20 -10.59 -11.48
CA GLU A 403 -27.66 -10.66 -11.24
C GLU A 403 -28.09 -9.47 -10.35
N ALA A 404 -27.36 -9.23 -9.28
CA ALA A 404 -27.55 -8.08 -8.39
C ALA A 404 -26.20 -7.67 -7.78
N VAL A 405 -26.03 -6.39 -7.53
CA VAL A 405 -24.87 -5.82 -6.86
C VAL A 405 -25.22 -5.51 -5.41
N TRP A 406 -24.39 -5.97 -4.49
CA TRP A 406 -24.49 -5.61 -3.09
C TRP A 406 -23.79 -4.29 -2.84
N PHE A 407 -24.50 -3.34 -2.23
CA PHE A 407 -23.96 -2.03 -1.83
C PHE A 407 -23.84 -1.94 -0.33
N TYR A 408 -22.79 -1.29 0.14
CA TYR A 408 -22.60 -0.94 1.56
C TYR A 408 -22.10 0.49 1.67
N ARG A 409 -22.66 1.23 2.65
CA ARG A 409 -22.21 2.59 2.99
C ARG A 409 -21.46 2.55 4.32
N VAL A 410 -20.16 2.81 4.26
CA VAL A 410 -19.30 3.03 5.43
C VAL A 410 -19.42 4.50 5.82
N ASP A 411 -19.86 4.78 7.03
CA ASP A 411 -19.92 6.12 7.61
C ASP A 411 -18.70 6.35 8.52
N ASP A 412 -18.22 5.29 9.20
CA ASP A 412 -17.06 5.29 10.09
C ASP A 412 -16.11 4.14 9.72
N ASP A 413 -14.88 4.47 9.37
CA ASP A 413 -13.82 3.49 9.07
C ASP A 413 -12.88 3.22 10.27
N GLY A 414 -13.22 3.73 11.46
CA GLY A 414 -12.46 3.58 12.70
C GLY A 414 -11.44 4.68 12.96
N PHE A 415 -11.38 5.72 12.09
CA PHE A 415 -10.42 6.81 12.20
C PHE A 415 -11.08 8.18 12.00
N GLU A 416 -10.54 9.22 12.66
CA GLU A 416 -10.97 10.60 12.42
C GLU A 416 -10.85 10.95 10.93
N LEU A 417 -11.86 11.64 10.40
CA LEU A 417 -11.85 12.14 9.03
C LEU A 417 -11.04 13.44 8.98
N GLY A 418 -9.78 13.35 8.62
CA GLY A 418 -8.88 14.49 8.53
C GLY A 418 -7.46 14.10 8.11
N ALA A 419 -6.59 15.09 7.93
CA ALA A 419 -5.21 14.83 7.49
C ALA A 419 -4.41 13.96 8.49
N THR A 420 -4.74 14.01 9.77
CA THR A 420 -4.00 13.30 10.84
C THR A 420 -4.55 11.90 11.15
N ARG A 421 -5.73 11.52 10.67
CA ARG A 421 -6.31 10.17 10.76
C ARG A 421 -6.06 9.46 12.10
N ARG A 422 -6.47 10.04 13.22
CA ARG A 422 -6.30 9.43 14.54
C ARG A 422 -7.28 8.26 14.74
N PRO A 423 -6.86 7.15 15.38
CA PRO A 423 -7.76 6.04 15.65
C PRO A 423 -8.85 6.45 16.65
N LEU A 424 -10.10 6.08 16.38
CA LEU A 424 -11.27 6.36 17.23
C LEU A 424 -11.50 5.30 18.32
N SER A 425 -10.77 4.19 18.30
CA SER A 425 -10.89 3.10 19.27
C SER A 425 -9.57 2.40 19.52
N GLU A 426 -9.48 1.66 20.63
CA GLU A 426 -8.31 0.80 20.91
C GLU A 426 -8.08 -0.27 19.84
N LYS A 427 -9.15 -0.79 19.21
CA LYS A 427 -9.03 -1.74 18.10
C LYS A 427 -8.32 -1.10 16.91
N ALA A 428 -8.79 0.08 16.50
CA ALA A 428 -8.16 0.85 15.43
C ALA A 428 -6.69 1.18 15.75
N ALA A 429 -6.39 1.57 17.00
CA ALA A 429 -5.03 1.84 17.45
C ALA A 429 -4.10 0.61 17.37
N ARG A 430 -4.65 -0.61 17.54
CA ARG A 430 -3.92 -1.88 17.37
C ARG A 430 -3.83 -2.35 15.92
N GLY A 431 -4.39 -1.60 14.96
CA GLY A 431 -4.42 -1.96 13.54
C GLY A 431 -5.48 -3.02 13.20
N GLU A 432 -6.45 -3.27 14.08
CA GLU A 432 -7.60 -4.14 13.82
C GLU A 432 -8.70 -3.37 13.06
N LEU A 433 -9.53 -4.08 12.30
CA LEU A 433 -10.70 -3.47 11.68
C LEU A 433 -11.65 -2.90 12.74
N ALA A 434 -12.07 -1.66 12.53
CA ALA A 434 -12.91 -0.91 13.45
C ALA A 434 -14.00 -0.13 12.69
N GLY A 435 -14.83 0.62 13.41
CA GLY A 435 -15.96 1.31 12.81
C GLY A 435 -16.94 0.34 12.14
N ASP A 436 -17.37 0.65 10.93
CA ASP A 436 -18.30 -0.15 10.14
C ASP A 436 -17.64 -1.31 9.35
N LEU A 437 -16.31 -1.33 9.24
CA LEU A 437 -15.60 -2.30 8.41
C LEU A 437 -15.80 -3.77 8.83
N PRO A 438 -15.82 -4.11 10.14
CA PRO A 438 -16.13 -5.48 10.56
C PRO A 438 -17.56 -5.92 10.16
N ASP A 439 -18.55 -5.04 10.30
CA ASP A 439 -19.94 -5.29 9.90
C ASP A 439 -20.06 -5.45 8.37
N ALA A 440 -19.43 -4.55 7.61
CA ALA A 440 -19.36 -4.62 6.16
C ALA A 440 -18.78 -5.96 5.69
N LEU A 441 -17.68 -6.43 6.31
CA LEU A 441 -17.05 -7.70 5.97
C LEU A 441 -17.95 -8.90 6.28
N ALA A 442 -18.62 -8.91 7.43
CA ALA A 442 -19.51 -9.98 7.84
C ALA A 442 -20.70 -10.08 6.87
N LYS A 443 -21.33 -8.95 6.57
CA LYS A 443 -22.50 -8.87 5.69
C LYS A 443 -22.16 -9.12 4.23
N PHE A 444 -20.99 -8.72 3.75
CA PHE A 444 -20.53 -8.98 2.39
C PHE A 444 -20.53 -10.48 2.06
N ARG A 445 -20.06 -11.32 3.01
CA ARG A 445 -19.97 -12.77 2.81
C ARG A 445 -21.31 -13.45 2.52
N VAL A 446 -22.39 -12.93 3.11
CA VAL A 446 -23.74 -13.47 3.00
C VAL A 446 -24.67 -12.55 2.19
N ARG A 447 -24.17 -11.41 1.72
CA ARG A 447 -24.92 -10.36 1.02
C ARG A 447 -26.16 -9.89 1.78
N GLU A 448 -26.01 -9.74 3.11
CA GLU A 448 -27.09 -9.33 4.00
C GLU A 448 -27.50 -7.87 3.75
N GLU A 449 -28.80 -7.63 3.74
CA GLU A 449 -29.36 -6.28 3.68
C GLU A 449 -29.54 -5.69 5.09
N SER A 450 -29.30 -4.39 5.23
CA SER A 450 -29.45 -3.65 6.48
C SER A 450 -29.66 -2.17 6.20
N GLU A 451 -29.65 -1.33 7.23
CA GLU A 451 -29.72 0.12 7.06
C GLU A 451 -28.52 0.70 6.27
N LYS A 452 -27.37 0.01 6.30
CA LYS A 452 -26.14 0.41 5.60
C LYS A 452 -25.84 -0.42 4.36
N SER A 453 -26.60 -1.50 4.10
CA SER A 453 -26.37 -2.41 2.98
C SER A 453 -27.68 -2.80 2.27
N TRP A 454 -27.64 -2.90 0.95
CA TRP A 454 -28.79 -3.26 0.10
C TRP A 454 -28.36 -3.94 -1.20
N LEU A 455 -29.25 -4.72 -1.77
CA LEU A 455 -29.08 -5.36 -3.07
C LEU A 455 -29.81 -4.55 -4.16
N VAL A 456 -29.16 -4.41 -5.31
CA VAL A 456 -29.71 -3.72 -6.49
C VAL A 456 -29.60 -4.63 -7.68
N THR A 457 -30.73 -4.93 -8.31
CA THR A 457 -30.76 -5.78 -9.49
C THR A 457 -30.06 -5.11 -10.69
N VAL A 458 -29.55 -5.94 -11.60
CA VAL A 458 -28.86 -5.45 -12.80
C VAL A 458 -29.79 -4.59 -13.68
N GLU A 459 -31.08 -4.91 -13.73
CA GLU A 459 -32.10 -4.14 -14.50
C GLU A 459 -32.11 -2.70 -14.01
N LYS A 460 -32.18 -2.50 -12.70
CA LYS A 460 -32.20 -1.16 -12.10
C LYS A 460 -30.88 -0.41 -12.34
N ILE A 461 -29.75 -1.11 -12.41
CA ILE A 461 -28.45 -0.53 -12.76
C ILE A 461 -28.43 -0.09 -14.23
N ARG A 462 -28.97 -0.91 -15.14
CA ARG A 462 -29.11 -0.57 -16.58
C ARG A 462 -29.96 0.66 -16.79
N GLU A 463 -31.13 0.74 -16.14
CA GLU A 463 -32.03 1.90 -16.19
C GLU A 463 -31.38 3.20 -15.72
N ASN A 464 -30.32 3.12 -14.92
CA ASN A 464 -29.55 4.24 -14.41
C ASN A 464 -28.18 4.42 -15.10
N ASP A 465 -28.05 4.08 -16.39
CA ASP A 465 -26.81 4.25 -17.18
C ASP A 465 -25.58 3.59 -16.53
N TYR A 466 -25.75 2.44 -15.91
CA TYR A 466 -24.70 1.75 -15.16
C TYR A 466 -24.05 2.61 -14.08
N ASN A 467 -24.82 3.48 -13.44
CA ASN A 467 -24.35 4.19 -12.26
C ASN A 467 -24.07 3.19 -11.14
N LEU A 468 -22.89 3.23 -10.52
CA LEU A 468 -22.44 2.31 -9.48
C LEU A 468 -22.20 3.01 -8.14
N THR A 469 -22.76 4.20 -7.92
CA THR A 469 -22.65 4.88 -6.63
C THR A 469 -23.69 4.37 -5.63
N ALA A 470 -23.26 4.04 -4.42
CA ALA A 470 -24.15 3.52 -3.39
C ALA A 470 -25.33 4.45 -3.09
N ASN A 471 -25.09 5.74 -2.96
CA ASN A 471 -26.13 6.74 -2.63
C ASN A 471 -27.26 6.81 -3.67
N ARG A 472 -27.01 6.40 -4.92
CA ARG A 472 -28.06 6.36 -5.97
C ARG A 472 -29.18 5.39 -5.65
N TYR A 473 -28.87 4.32 -4.92
CA TYR A 473 -29.76 3.21 -4.66
C TYR A 473 -30.07 3.02 -3.17
N ALA A 474 -29.55 3.88 -2.31
CA ALA A 474 -29.82 3.82 -0.88
C ALA A 474 -31.32 3.87 -0.61
N PRO A 475 -31.86 3.00 0.27
CA PRO A 475 -33.25 3.06 0.68
C PRO A 475 -33.56 4.45 1.22
N TYR A 476 -34.62 5.06 0.69
CA TYR A 476 -35.05 6.38 1.16
C TYR A 476 -35.56 6.23 2.59
N LYS A 477 -34.80 6.68 3.57
CA LYS A 477 -35.33 7.03 4.89
C LYS A 477 -35.91 8.44 4.72
N ALA A 478 -37.24 8.56 4.81
CA ALA A 478 -37.82 9.84 5.16
C ALA A 478 -37.34 10.12 6.61
N GLU A 479 -36.23 10.81 6.77
CA GLU A 479 -36.01 11.53 8.00
C GLU A 479 -37.17 12.54 8.06
N GLU A 480 -38.05 12.39 9.05
CA GLU A 480 -38.83 13.52 9.52
C GLU A 480 -37.77 14.51 10.06
N ILE A 481 -37.25 15.33 9.16
CA ILE A 481 -36.52 16.52 9.57
C ILE A 481 -37.59 17.36 10.24
N GLU A 482 -37.64 17.36 11.57
CA GLU A 482 -38.26 18.47 12.29
C GLU A 482 -37.55 19.72 11.78
N MET A 483 -38.14 20.32 10.74
CA MET A 483 -37.63 21.60 10.26
C MET A 483 -37.86 22.59 11.36
N GLU A 484 -36.78 23.05 11.98
CA GLU A 484 -36.85 24.20 12.88
C GLU A 484 -37.57 25.34 12.14
N LYS A 485 -38.42 26.02 12.85
CA LYS A 485 -39.20 27.09 12.25
C LYS A 485 -38.23 28.11 11.65
N PRO A 486 -38.52 28.63 10.44
CA PRO A 486 -37.63 29.62 9.77
C PRO A 486 -37.25 30.80 10.68
N GLU A 487 -38.11 31.16 11.60
CA GLU A 487 -37.88 32.24 12.58
C GLU A 487 -36.72 31.90 13.53
N VAL A 488 -36.62 30.64 13.99
CA VAL A 488 -35.53 30.19 14.89
C VAL A 488 -34.20 30.19 14.17
N LEU A 489 -34.17 29.69 12.92
CA LEU A 489 -32.96 29.71 12.08
C LEU A 489 -32.50 31.13 11.74
N ILE A 490 -33.42 32.06 11.57
CA ILE A 490 -33.11 33.48 11.34
C ILE A 490 -32.54 34.11 12.63
N GLU A 491 -33.07 33.79 13.80
CA GLU A 491 -32.53 34.27 15.07
C GLU A 491 -31.11 33.73 15.34
N GLU A 492 -30.85 32.47 15.04
CA GLU A 492 -29.50 31.89 15.12
C GLU A 492 -28.52 32.56 14.16
N LEU A 493 -28.93 32.80 12.93
CA LEU A 493 -28.10 33.51 11.93
C LEU A 493 -27.77 34.94 12.37
N ILE A 494 -28.72 35.66 12.95
CA ILE A 494 -28.50 37.01 13.50
C ILE A 494 -27.53 36.94 14.70
N GLY A 495 -27.64 35.91 15.54
CA GLY A 495 -26.70 35.64 16.64
C GLY A 495 -25.26 35.43 16.15
N ILE A 496 -25.07 34.55 15.18
CA ILE A 496 -23.77 34.26 14.55
C ILE A 496 -23.19 35.51 13.86
N GLU A 497 -24.01 36.28 13.14
CA GLU A 497 -23.59 37.56 12.52
C GLU A 497 -23.07 38.53 13.56
N SER A 498 -23.75 38.64 14.71
CA SER A 498 -23.35 39.54 15.81
C SER A 498 -22.01 39.11 16.42
N GLU A 499 -21.80 37.79 16.66
CA GLU A 499 -20.51 37.25 17.11
C GLU A 499 -19.36 37.49 16.13
N ILE A 500 -19.62 37.34 14.82
CA ILE A 500 -18.64 37.65 13.77
C ILE A 500 -18.29 39.12 13.80
N GLN A 501 -19.27 40.01 13.93
CA GLN A 501 -19.03 41.46 13.99
C GLN A 501 -18.23 41.87 15.24
N GLU A 502 -18.51 41.29 16.41
CA GLU A 502 -17.71 41.50 17.62
C GLU A 502 -16.27 41.00 17.47
N GLY A 503 -16.09 39.79 16.92
CA GLY A 503 -14.77 39.23 16.63
C GLY A 503 -13.95 40.07 15.67
N LEU A 504 -14.57 40.61 14.63
CA LEU A 504 -13.94 41.55 13.69
C LEU A 504 -13.57 42.89 14.35
N LYS A 505 -14.40 43.44 15.23
CA LYS A 505 -14.08 44.67 16.00
C LYS A 505 -12.90 44.44 16.95
N ASP A 506 -12.86 43.30 17.62
CA ASP A 506 -11.74 42.93 18.51
C ASP A 506 -10.43 42.78 17.72
N LEU A 507 -10.47 42.10 16.58
CA LEU A 507 -9.33 41.98 15.65
C LEU A 507 -8.85 43.34 15.19
N TYR A 508 -9.76 44.21 14.76
CA TYR A 508 -9.43 45.56 14.29
C TYR A 508 -8.80 46.39 15.42
N SER A 509 -9.31 46.27 16.65
CA SER A 509 -8.73 46.96 17.81
C SER A 509 -7.31 46.47 18.17
N LYS A 510 -7.00 45.21 17.91
CA LYS A 510 -5.68 44.61 18.15
C LYS A 510 -4.66 44.99 17.06
N ILE A 511 -5.11 45.17 15.81
CA ILE A 511 -4.25 45.59 14.69
C ILE A 511 -3.93 47.07 14.83
N GLY A 512 -4.89 47.92 15.19
CA GLY A 512 -4.69 49.38 15.35
C GLY A 512 -3.86 49.81 16.59
N LYS A 513 -3.43 48.86 17.43
CA LYS A 513 -2.54 49.10 18.59
C LYS A 513 -1.08 48.76 18.31
N ARG A 514 -0.70 48.52 17.05
CA ARG A 514 0.68 48.22 16.61
C ARG A 514 1.24 49.34 15.72
N GLU A 515 0.97 50.61 16.05
CA GLU A 515 1.76 51.77 15.62
C GLU A 515 2.46 52.41 16.81
#